data_d9532f8a3cce0a6c8cb564221869a5fd
#
_entry.id   d9532f8a3cce0a6c8cb564221869a5fd
#
_cell.length_a   1.000
_cell.length_b   1.000
_cell.length_c   1.000
_cell.angle_alpha   90.00
_cell.angle_beta   90.00
_cell.angle_gamma   90.00
#
_symmetry.space_group_name_H-M   'P 1'
#
loop_
_entity.id
_entity.type
_entity.pdbx_description
1 polymer ?
#
loop_
_entity_poly.entity_id
_entity_poly.type
_entity_poly.pdbx_seq_one_letter_code
_entity_poly.pdbx_strand_id
1 'polypeptide(L)'
;MIQKLSEKQYFIIDFDSTFTQVEGLDELASIALANQPNREETVQQIRSLTDQGMNGEIPFSSALKQRIALLNANVTHLESLVSFLQTKVSDSFVRNEAFLRAYASQILIVSSGFKEFITPVATALGIREENIFANTFVFDENGTIIGVDEKNVLAQDGGKVKLVRAMQLDAHVSVIGDGYTDYELKKEGLANRF
;
A
#
# COMPACT_ATOMS: atom_id res chain seq x y z
N MET A 1 -25.60 8.08 -14.69
CA MET A 1 -26.04 8.82 -13.47
C MET A 1 -25.48 8.07 -12.27
N ILE A 2 -24.55 8.66 -11.49
CA ILE A 2 -24.01 8.03 -10.27
C ILE A 2 -25.08 8.14 -9.19
N GLN A 3 -25.55 7.00 -8.67
CA GLN A 3 -26.55 6.98 -7.62
C GLN A 3 -25.96 7.53 -6.32
N LYS A 4 -26.58 8.57 -5.75
CA LYS A 4 -26.10 9.18 -4.50
C LYS A 4 -26.27 8.17 -3.36
N LEU A 5 -25.19 7.90 -2.62
CA LEU A 5 -25.23 7.05 -1.43
C LEU A 5 -26.14 7.70 -0.38
N SER A 6 -27.10 6.92 0.14
CA SER A 6 -28.12 7.42 1.08
C SER A 6 -27.62 7.53 2.53
N GLU A 7 -26.53 6.83 2.87
CA GLU A 7 -25.93 6.78 4.21
C GLU A 7 -24.47 7.17 4.14
N LYS A 8 -23.91 7.63 5.26
CA LYS A 8 -22.48 7.89 5.39
C LYS A 8 -21.73 6.57 5.24
N GLN A 9 -20.91 6.47 4.21
CA GLN A 9 -20.19 5.27 3.85
C GLN A 9 -18.73 5.58 3.59
N TYR A 10 -17.83 4.69 4.02
CA TYR A 10 -16.41 4.73 3.66
C TYR A 10 -16.01 3.46 2.90
N PHE A 11 -15.11 3.65 1.97
CA PHE A 11 -14.42 2.58 1.25
C PHE A 11 -12.96 2.61 1.66
N ILE A 12 -12.48 1.57 2.32
CA ILE A 12 -11.07 1.36 2.61
C ILE A 12 -10.55 0.44 1.52
N ILE A 13 -9.55 0.92 0.78
CA ILE A 13 -8.96 0.20 -0.35
C ILE A 13 -7.48 -0.03 -0.05
N ASP A 14 -7.03 -1.28 -0.16
CA ASP A 14 -5.61 -1.58 -0.16
C ASP A 14 -4.97 -1.16 -1.49
N PHE A 15 -3.64 -1.01 -1.51
CA PHE A 15 -2.94 -0.55 -2.69
C PHE A 15 -2.30 -1.70 -3.46
N ASP A 16 -1.37 -2.42 -2.86
CA ASP A 16 -0.63 -3.51 -3.49
C ASP A 16 -1.58 -4.67 -3.81
N SER A 17 -1.42 -5.30 -4.96
CA SER A 17 -2.25 -6.41 -5.46
C SER A 17 -3.78 -6.15 -5.48
N THR A 18 -4.21 -4.91 -5.19
CA THR A 18 -5.61 -4.47 -5.17
C THR A 18 -5.83 -3.24 -6.04
N PHE A 19 -5.40 -2.04 -5.60
CA PHE A 19 -5.48 -0.81 -6.42
C PHE A 19 -4.54 -0.90 -7.62
N THR A 20 -3.35 -1.47 -7.42
CA THR A 20 -2.45 -1.94 -8.49
C THR A 20 -2.48 -3.46 -8.58
N GLN A 21 -2.02 -4.01 -9.71
CA GLN A 21 -1.97 -5.45 -9.99
C GLN A 21 -0.67 -6.11 -9.51
N VAL A 22 0.18 -5.38 -8.78
CA VAL A 22 1.54 -5.81 -8.40
C VAL A 22 1.90 -5.33 -7.00
N GLU A 23 2.94 -5.93 -6.42
CA GLU A 23 3.55 -5.55 -5.15
C GLU A 23 4.62 -4.47 -5.35
N GLY A 24 4.38 -3.25 -4.83
CA GLY A 24 5.24 -2.08 -5.06
C GLY A 24 6.68 -2.28 -4.59
N LEU A 25 6.92 -2.89 -3.42
CA LEU A 25 8.28 -3.16 -2.94
C LEU A 25 9.02 -4.20 -3.78
N ASP A 26 8.34 -5.21 -4.29
CA ASP A 26 8.94 -6.25 -5.12
C ASP A 26 9.34 -5.68 -6.49
N GLU A 27 8.49 -4.79 -7.05
CA GLU A 27 8.81 -4.08 -8.28
C GLU A 27 9.94 -3.06 -8.07
N LEU A 28 9.96 -2.35 -6.93
CA LEU A 28 11.08 -1.46 -6.58
C LEU A 28 12.41 -2.24 -6.51
N ALA A 29 12.40 -3.42 -5.90
CA ALA A 29 13.56 -4.31 -5.87
C ALA A 29 14.01 -4.70 -7.28
N SER A 30 13.06 -5.07 -8.14
CA SER A 30 13.34 -5.45 -9.54
C SER A 30 13.97 -4.31 -10.34
N ILE A 31 13.55 -3.07 -10.09
CA ILE A 31 14.09 -1.85 -10.72
C ILE A 31 15.48 -1.52 -10.15
N ALA A 32 15.61 -1.44 -8.82
CA ALA A 32 16.83 -1.00 -8.16
C ALA A 32 18.00 -1.97 -8.36
N LEU A 33 17.70 -3.27 -8.43
CA LEU A 33 18.69 -4.33 -8.59
C LEU A 33 18.95 -4.71 -10.06
N ALA A 34 18.36 -4.00 -11.05
CA ALA A 34 18.41 -4.39 -12.46
C ALA A 34 19.82 -4.68 -13.00
N ASN A 35 20.82 -3.95 -12.52
CA ASN A 35 22.23 -4.05 -12.95
C ASN A 35 23.14 -4.75 -11.92
N GLN A 36 22.57 -5.39 -10.89
CA GLN A 36 23.34 -6.08 -9.86
C GLN A 36 23.64 -7.54 -10.28
N PRO A 37 24.83 -8.06 -10.02
CA PRO A 37 25.21 -9.44 -10.43
C PRO A 37 24.33 -10.52 -9.76
N ASN A 38 23.86 -10.27 -8.54
CA ASN A 38 23.04 -11.17 -7.72
C ASN A 38 21.53 -10.82 -7.74
N ARG A 39 21.09 -10.07 -8.76
CA ARG A 39 19.71 -9.57 -8.89
C ARG A 39 18.65 -10.64 -8.61
N GLU A 40 18.74 -11.76 -9.35
CA GLU A 40 17.71 -12.81 -9.28
C GLU A 40 17.58 -13.41 -7.87
N GLU A 41 18.72 -13.70 -7.24
CA GLU A 41 18.75 -14.23 -5.88
C GLU A 41 18.16 -13.24 -4.86
N THR A 42 18.57 -11.96 -4.94
CA THR A 42 18.10 -10.93 -3.99
C THR A 42 16.62 -10.62 -4.19
N VAL A 43 16.13 -10.52 -5.43
CA VAL A 43 14.69 -10.33 -5.70
C VAL A 43 13.88 -11.52 -5.19
N GLN A 44 14.36 -12.75 -5.40
CA GLN A 44 13.69 -13.95 -4.87
C GLN A 44 13.68 -13.97 -3.33
N GLN A 45 14.74 -13.52 -2.68
CA GLN A 45 14.78 -13.40 -1.23
C GLN A 45 13.77 -12.37 -0.72
N ILE A 46 13.63 -11.22 -1.38
CA ILE A 46 12.65 -10.18 -1.02
C ILE A 46 11.23 -10.74 -1.15
N ARG A 47 10.91 -11.43 -2.25
CA ARG A 47 9.60 -12.08 -2.44
C ARG A 47 9.33 -13.14 -1.38
N SER A 48 10.30 -13.96 -1.05
CA SER A 48 10.17 -14.96 0.02
C SER A 48 9.87 -14.31 1.37
N LEU A 49 10.49 -13.16 1.70
CA LEU A 49 10.18 -12.41 2.92
C LEU A 49 8.76 -11.80 2.88
N THR A 50 8.27 -11.38 1.70
CA THR A 50 6.88 -10.97 1.52
C THR A 50 5.94 -12.11 1.88
N ASP A 51 6.12 -13.28 1.27
CA ASP A 51 5.28 -14.47 1.50
C ASP A 51 5.29 -14.88 2.98
N GLN A 52 6.47 -14.95 3.61
CA GLN A 52 6.62 -15.32 5.03
C GLN A 52 5.89 -14.35 5.96
N GLY A 53 5.99 -13.03 5.68
CA GLY A 53 5.27 -12.01 6.43
C GLY A 53 3.76 -12.10 6.26
N MET A 54 3.29 -12.32 5.01
CA MET A 54 1.86 -12.46 4.70
C MET A 54 1.25 -13.74 5.29
N ASN A 55 2.02 -14.84 5.33
CA ASN A 55 1.59 -16.11 5.92
C ASN A 55 1.69 -16.13 7.47
N GLY A 56 2.26 -15.07 8.08
CA GLY A 56 2.45 -15.01 9.53
C GLY A 56 3.57 -15.91 10.05
N GLU A 57 4.46 -16.38 9.19
CA GLU A 57 5.63 -17.19 9.57
C GLU A 57 6.68 -16.37 10.33
N ILE A 58 6.81 -15.09 9.97
CA ILE A 58 7.59 -14.09 10.69
C ILE A 58 6.75 -12.84 10.94
N PRO A 59 7.05 -12.02 11.98
CA PRO A 59 6.36 -10.74 12.19
C PRO A 59 6.45 -9.84 10.96
N PHE A 60 5.33 -9.21 10.58
CA PHE A 60 5.28 -8.30 9.44
C PHE A 60 6.35 -7.20 9.53
N SER A 61 6.50 -6.59 10.71
CA SER A 61 7.50 -5.55 10.96
C SER A 61 8.93 -6.03 10.73
N SER A 62 9.23 -7.30 11.03
CA SER A 62 10.53 -7.91 10.76
C SER A 62 10.75 -8.16 9.26
N ALA A 63 9.73 -8.71 8.57
CA ALA A 63 9.78 -8.91 7.13
C ALA A 63 10.02 -7.59 6.39
N LEU A 64 9.29 -6.53 6.76
CA LEU A 64 9.41 -5.21 6.15
C LEU A 64 10.83 -4.65 6.27
N LYS A 65 11.42 -4.69 7.47
CA LYS A 65 12.79 -4.21 7.71
C LYS A 65 13.83 -4.99 6.89
N GLN A 66 13.71 -6.31 6.85
CA GLN A 66 14.62 -7.16 6.07
C GLN A 66 14.51 -6.89 4.57
N ARG A 67 13.29 -6.72 4.04
CA ARG A 67 13.06 -6.37 2.64
C ARG A 67 13.71 -5.03 2.28
N ILE A 68 13.51 -4.00 3.11
CA ILE A 68 14.10 -2.66 2.89
C ILE A 68 15.63 -2.71 2.90
N ALA A 69 16.24 -3.46 3.82
CA ALA A 69 17.69 -3.61 3.89
C ALA A 69 18.32 -4.23 2.62
N LEU A 70 17.52 -4.99 1.85
CA LEU A 70 17.95 -5.63 0.60
C LEU A 70 17.70 -4.77 -0.64
N LEU A 71 16.88 -3.70 -0.56
CA LEU A 71 16.41 -2.95 -1.74
C LEU A 71 17.53 -2.25 -2.50
N ASN A 72 18.51 -1.66 -1.79
CA ASN A 72 19.53 -0.80 -2.39
C ASN A 72 18.94 0.25 -3.36
N ALA A 73 17.80 0.84 -2.98
CA ALA A 73 17.02 1.75 -3.81
C ALA A 73 17.22 3.21 -3.38
N ASN A 74 16.90 4.13 -4.29
CA ASN A 74 16.96 5.57 -4.07
C ASN A 74 15.79 6.30 -4.75
N VAL A 75 15.75 7.62 -4.65
CA VAL A 75 14.67 8.46 -5.19
C VAL A 75 14.45 8.28 -6.71
N THR A 76 15.49 8.06 -7.51
CA THR A 76 15.34 7.85 -8.96
C THR A 76 14.69 6.51 -9.30
N HIS A 77 14.93 5.49 -8.48
CA HIS A 77 14.23 4.21 -8.60
C HIS A 77 12.75 4.35 -8.25
N LEU A 78 12.39 5.20 -7.27
CA LEU A 78 10.99 5.51 -6.94
C LEU A 78 10.26 6.22 -8.08
N GLU A 79 10.90 7.17 -8.77
CA GLU A 79 10.33 7.83 -9.96
C GLU A 79 10.03 6.81 -11.08
N SER A 80 10.95 5.88 -11.29
CA SER A 80 10.77 4.77 -12.24
C SER A 80 9.63 3.84 -11.82
N LEU A 81 9.55 3.51 -10.53
CA LEU A 81 8.48 2.69 -9.97
C LEU A 81 7.11 3.37 -10.14
N VAL A 82 6.99 4.65 -9.81
CA VAL A 82 5.73 5.40 -9.97
C VAL A 82 5.24 5.33 -11.41
N SER A 83 6.14 5.60 -12.38
CA SER A 83 5.82 5.52 -13.80
C SER A 83 5.33 4.12 -14.21
N PHE A 84 5.96 3.08 -13.68
CA PHE A 84 5.55 1.70 -13.91
C PHE A 84 4.20 1.37 -13.26
N LEU A 85 4.00 1.74 -11.98
CA LEU A 85 2.76 1.46 -11.24
C LEU A 85 1.53 2.15 -11.86
N GLN A 86 1.70 3.33 -12.45
CA GLN A 86 0.62 4.00 -13.20
C GLN A 86 0.10 3.14 -14.36
N THR A 87 0.94 2.30 -14.96
CA THR A 87 0.53 1.34 -16.00
C THR A 87 -0.09 0.06 -15.44
N LYS A 88 0.01 -0.13 -14.12
CA LYS A 88 -0.44 -1.36 -13.42
C LYS A 88 -1.67 -1.13 -12.55
N VAL A 89 -2.31 0.03 -12.63
CA VAL A 89 -3.59 0.26 -11.94
C VAL A 89 -4.61 -0.75 -12.43
N SER A 90 -5.34 -1.35 -11.51
CA SER A 90 -6.36 -2.35 -11.83
C SER A 90 -7.47 -1.74 -12.70
N ASP A 91 -7.84 -2.41 -13.77
CA ASP A 91 -8.82 -1.93 -14.77
C ASP A 91 -10.15 -1.49 -14.16
N SER A 92 -10.56 -2.12 -13.05
CA SER A 92 -11.79 -1.76 -12.35
C SER A 92 -11.74 -0.33 -11.80
N PHE A 93 -10.60 0.12 -11.27
CA PHE A 93 -10.45 1.49 -10.78
C PHE A 93 -10.37 2.50 -11.92
N VAL A 94 -9.63 2.16 -12.99
CA VAL A 94 -9.57 3.01 -14.20
C VAL A 94 -10.98 3.21 -14.80
N ARG A 95 -11.75 2.14 -14.97
CA ARG A 95 -13.12 2.25 -15.49
C ARG A 95 -14.08 3.03 -14.58
N ASN A 96 -13.82 3.04 -13.27
CA ASN A 96 -14.65 3.69 -12.27
C ASN A 96 -14.04 5.01 -11.75
N GLU A 97 -13.13 5.65 -12.48
CA GLU A 97 -12.49 6.91 -12.08
C GLU A 97 -13.50 8.00 -11.70
N ALA A 98 -14.61 8.11 -12.45
CA ALA A 98 -15.67 9.07 -12.14
C ALA A 98 -16.29 8.83 -10.76
N PHE A 99 -16.43 7.57 -10.33
CA PHE A 99 -16.87 7.22 -8.98
C PHE A 99 -15.82 7.61 -7.95
N LEU A 100 -14.54 7.30 -8.18
CA LEU A 100 -13.45 7.65 -7.27
C LEU A 100 -13.42 9.17 -7.03
N ARG A 101 -13.52 9.98 -8.07
CA ARG A 101 -13.56 11.43 -7.97
C ARG A 101 -14.81 11.95 -7.25
N ALA A 102 -15.98 11.38 -7.55
CA ALA A 102 -17.24 11.81 -6.94
C ALA A 102 -17.32 11.51 -5.44
N TYR A 103 -16.68 10.43 -4.99
CA TYR A 103 -16.66 9.96 -3.60
C TYR A 103 -15.29 10.10 -2.93
N ALA A 104 -14.42 10.96 -3.45
CA ALA A 104 -13.05 11.13 -2.97
C ALA A 104 -12.94 11.41 -1.46
N SER A 105 -13.94 12.04 -0.85
CA SER A 105 -13.98 12.27 0.62
C SER A 105 -14.32 11.03 1.44
N GLN A 106 -14.79 9.97 0.80
CA GLN A 106 -15.25 8.73 1.44
C GLN A 106 -14.35 7.54 1.10
N ILE A 107 -13.35 7.73 0.23
CA ILE A 107 -12.39 6.70 -0.16
C ILE A 107 -11.09 6.93 0.60
N LEU A 108 -10.63 5.89 1.28
CA LEU A 108 -9.39 5.86 2.04
C LEU A 108 -8.49 4.78 1.45
N ILE A 109 -7.26 5.12 1.10
CA ILE A 109 -6.22 4.12 0.84
C ILE A 109 -5.57 3.79 2.18
N VAL A 110 -5.58 2.53 2.58
CA VAL A 110 -4.91 2.03 3.78
C VAL A 110 -4.02 0.86 3.40
N SER A 111 -2.73 1.12 3.27
CA SER A 111 -1.76 0.17 2.74
C SER A 111 -0.53 0.04 3.65
N SER A 112 0.07 -1.13 3.66
CA SER A 112 1.39 -1.39 4.25
C SER A 112 2.54 -1.00 3.29
N GLY A 113 2.24 -0.53 2.08
CA GLY A 113 3.18 0.07 1.14
C GLY A 113 3.65 1.46 1.57
N PHE A 114 4.18 2.28 0.64
CA PHE A 114 4.85 3.55 0.97
C PHE A 114 4.23 4.73 0.22
N LYS A 115 4.07 5.85 0.92
CA LYS A 115 3.48 7.09 0.37
C LYS A 115 4.22 7.59 -0.85
N GLU A 116 5.53 7.42 -0.91
CA GLU A 116 6.39 7.93 -1.97
C GLU A 116 6.01 7.40 -3.35
N PHE A 117 5.45 6.20 -3.44
CA PHE A 117 4.92 5.67 -4.70
C PHE A 117 3.39 5.57 -4.74
N ILE A 118 2.72 5.39 -3.60
CA ILE A 118 1.25 5.28 -3.55
C ILE A 118 0.60 6.63 -3.88
N THR A 119 1.07 7.72 -3.25
CA THR A 119 0.45 9.04 -3.40
C THR A 119 0.38 9.49 -4.86
N PRO A 120 1.48 9.53 -5.64
CA PRO A 120 1.40 9.99 -7.02
C PRO A 120 0.53 9.10 -7.93
N VAL A 121 0.43 7.80 -7.65
CA VAL A 121 -0.41 6.88 -8.43
C VAL A 121 -1.89 7.05 -8.08
N ALA A 122 -2.24 7.09 -6.80
CA ALA A 122 -3.63 7.16 -6.36
C ALA A 122 -4.26 8.54 -6.62
N THR A 123 -3.49 9.64 -6.43
CA THR A 123 -3.99 11.00 -6.68
C THR A 123 -4.27 11.24 -8.16
N ALA A 124 -3.56 10.59 -9.08
CA ALA A 124 -3.84 10.66 -10.51
C ALA A 124 -5.27 10.22 -10.86
N LEU A 125 -5.86 9.27 -10.09
CA LEU A 125 -7.25 8.83 -10.23
C LEU A 125 -8.23 9.59 -9.33
N GLY A 126 -7.79 10.67 -8.67
CA GLY A 126 -8.66 11.54 -7.88
C GLY A 126 -8.82 11.16 -6.41
N ILE A 127 -8.03 10.23 -5.89
CA ILE A 127 -7.93 9.99 -4.45
C ILE A 127 -7.28 11.22 -3.80
N ARG A 128 -7.81 11.68 -2.67
CA ARG A 128 -7.24 12.81 -1.94
C ARG A 128 -6.00 12.38 -1.17
N GLU A 129 -4.97 13.20 -1.18
CA GLU A 129 -3.71 12.90 -0.49
C GLU A 129 -3.92 12.71 1.02
N GLU A 130 -4.76 13.53 1.65
CA GLU A 130 -5.12 13.41 3.07
C GLU A 130 -5.82 12.08 3.43
N ASN A 131 -6.34 11.36 2.43
CA ASN A 131 -7.00 10.06 2.57
C ASN A 131 -6.06 8.88 2.26
N ILE A 132 -4.77 9.13 2.07
CA ILE A 132 -3.77 8.09 1.80
C ILE A 132 -2.95 7.83 3.07
N PHE A 133 -3.15 6.66 3.63
CA PHE A 133 -2.47 6.16 4.82
C PHE A 133 -1.56 5.01 4.42
N ALA A 134 -0.26 5.26 4.49
CA ALA A 134 0.78 4.31 4.11
C ALA A 134 2.05 4.58 4.93
N ASN A 135 3.04 3.69 4.83
CA ASN A 135 4.35 3.90 5.41
C ASN A 135 5.11 5.05 4.73
N THR A 136 6.24 5.42 5.29
CA THR A 136 7.14 6.44 4.75
C THR A 136 8.56 5.91 4.84
N PHE A 137 9.33 6.05 3.76
CA PHE A 137 10.73 5.71 3.78
C PHE A 137 11.56 6.68 4.61
N VAL A 138 12.68 6.20 5.13
CA VAL A 138 13.76 7.01 5.66
C VAL A 138 14.87 7.04 4.63
N PHE A 139 15.35 8.25 4.31
CA PHE A 139 16.42 8.47 3.33
C PHE A 139 17.69 8.98 4.00
N ASP A 140 18.83 8.65 3.42
CA ASP A 140 20.09 9.30 3.74
C ASP A 140 20.25 10.64 2.99
N GLU A 141 21.38 11.32 3.21
CA GLU A 141 21.70 12.62 2.58
C GLU A 141 21.83 12.54 1.04
N ASN A 142 22.02 11.35 0.49
CA ASN A 142 22.14 11.09 -0.95
C ASN A 142 20.82 10.65 -1.59
N GLY A 143 19.74 10.57 -0.80
CA GLY A 143 18.43 10.10 -1.27
C GLY A 143 18.34 8.57 -1.40
N THR A 144 19.23 7.83 -0.75
CA THR A 144 19.15 6.37 -0.67
C THR A 144 18.15 5.95 0.41
N ILE A 145 17.35 4.95 0.15
CA ILE A 145 16.43 4.38 1.14
C ILE A 145 17.24 3.57 2.15
N ILE A 146 17.17 3.96 3.43
CA ILE A 146 17.89 3.32 4.53
C ILE A 146 16.98 2.70 5.58
N GLY A 147 15.66 2.89 5.47
CA GLY A 147 14.73 2.34 6.45
C GLY A 147 13.27 2.77 6.21
N VAL A 148 12.44 2.47 7.21
CA VAL A 148 11.04 2.89 7.32
C VAL A 148 10.86 3.71 8.59
N ASP A 149 9.94 4.68 8.59
CA ASP A 149 9.53 5.36 9.82
C ASP A 149 8.83 4.36 10.76
N GLU A 150 9.57 3.85 11.73
CA GLU A 150 9.09 2.87 12.72
C GLU A 150 8.00 3.41 13.66
N LYS A 151 7.82 4.74 13.72
CA LYS A 151 6.74 5.37 14.47
C LYS A 151 5.39 5.28 13.75
N ASN A 152 5.43 5.03 12.44
CA ASN A 152 4.20 4.81 11.67
C ASN A 152 3.56 3.49 12.10
N VAL A 153 2.29 3.56 12.50
CA VAL A 153 1.54 2.39 12.96
C VAL A 153 1.43 1.30 11.87
N LEU A 154 1.45 1.68 10.60
CA LEU A 154 1.38 0.74 9.47
C LEU A 154 2.69 -0.03 9.24
N ALA A 155 3.81 0.37 9.85
CA ALA A 155 5.05 -0.41 9.88
C ALA A 155 5.04 -1.50 10.97
N GLN A 156 4.00 -1.56 11.80
CA GLN A 156 3.88 -2.46 12.93
C GLN A 156 2.93 -3.62 12.64
N ASP A 157 3.08 -4.72 13.39
CA ASP A 157 2.16 -5.84 13.32
C ASP A 157 0.73 -5.39 13.69
N GLY A 158 -0.27 -5.80 12.89
CA GLY A 158 -1.66 -5.37 13.04
C GLY A 158 -1.89 -3.87 12.76
N GLY A 159 -1.01 -3.23 12.00
CA GLY A 159 -1.02 -1.80 11.76
C GLY A 159 -2.32 -1.28 11.15
N LYS A 160 -2.89 -1.96 10.15
CA LYS A 160 -4.18 -1.59 9.53
C LYS A 160 -5.30 -1.57 10.58
N VAL A 161 -5.39 -2.57 11.44
CA VAL A 161 -6.40 -2.66 12.52
C VAL A 161 -6.24 -1.51 13.51
N LYS A 162 -5.00 -1.25 13.96
CA LYS A 162 -4.71 -0.16 14.90
C LYS A 162 -5.10 1.20 14.31
N LEU A 163 -4.74 1.45 13.05
CA LEU A 163 -5.05 2.70 12.36
C LEU A 163 -6.56 2.90 12.21
N VAL A 164 -7.27 1.93 11.63
CA VAL A 164 -8.71 2.06 11.34
C VAL A 164 -9.51 2.16 12.64
N ARG A 165 -9.11 1.45 13.71
CA ARG A 165 -9.72 1.60 15.03
C ARG A 165 -9.55 3.02 15.59
N ALA A 166 -8.38 3.63 15.41
CA ALA A 166 -8.12 5.00 15.85
C ALA A 166 -8.90 6.07 15.06
N MET A 167 -9.28 5.77 13.81
CA MET A 167 -10.10 6.67 12.97
C MET A 167 -11.53 6.84 13.51
N GLN A 168 -12.05 5.88 14.30
CA GLN A 168 -13.41 5.91 14.86
C GLN A 168 -14.49 6.23 13.80
N LEU A 169 -14.46 5.54 12.68
CA LEU A 169 -15.39 5.77 11.57
C LEU A 169 -16.83 5.41 11.95
N ASP A 170 -17.64 6.43 12.27
CA ASP A 170 -19.08 6.26 12.52
C ASP A 170 -19.84 6.26 11.17
N ALA A 171 -19.78 5.13 10.47
CA ALA A 171 -20.31 4.97 9.13
C ALA A 171 -20.34 3.49 8.71
N HIS A 172 -21.03 3.19 7.60
CA HIS A 172 -20.90 1.89 6.96
C HIS A 172 -19.51 1.81 6.25
N VAL A 173 -18.69 0.85 6.63
CA VAL A 173 -17.35 0.66 6.10
C VAL A 173 -17.29 -0.59 5.21
N SER A 174 -16.86 -0.41 3.96
CA SER A 174 -16.55 -1.51 3.03
C SER A 174 -15.04 -1.54 2.78
N VAL A 175 -14.43 -2.71 2.95
CA VAL A 175 -13.01 -2.94 2.68
C VAL A 175 -12.85 -3.66 1.35
N ILE A 176 -11.88 -3.24 0.57
CA ILE A 176 -11.46 -3.85 -0.70
C ILE A 176 -9.97 -4.14 -0.56
N GLY A 177 -9.60 -5.40 -0.59
CA GLY A 177 -8.22 -5.86 -0.43
C GLY A 177 -8.11 -7.32 -0.84
N ASP A 178 -6.91 -7.83 -0.99
CA ASP A 178 -6.62 -9.20 -1.39
C ASP A 178 -6.06 -10.06 -0.24
N GLY A 179 -5.58 -9.41 0.83
CA GLY A 179 -4.83 -10.05 1.89
C GLY A 179 -5.59 -10.27 3.20
N TYR A 180 -4.96 -11.10 4.07
CA TYR A 180 -5.49 -11.36 5.41
C TYR A 180 -5.58 -10.09 6.26
N THR A 181 -4.64 -9.16 6.12
CA THR A 181 -4.62 -7.91 6.89
C THR A 181 -5.82 -7.01 6.59
N ASP A 182 -6.42 -7.13 5.39
CA ASP A 182 -7.65 -6.45 4.99
C ASP A 182 -8.87 -7.15 5.55
N TYR A 183 -8.91 -8.48 5.41
CA TYR A 183 -9.95 -9.30 6.02
C TYR A 183 -9.99 -9.14 7.55
N GLU A 184 -8.85 -8.94 8.19
CA GLU A 184 -8.75 -8.73 9.64
C GLU A 184 -9.56 -7.52 10.10
N LEU A 185 -9.68 -6.45 9.28
CA LEU A 185 -10.57 -5.30 9.58
C LEU A 185 -12.03 -5.74 9.72
N LYS A 186 -12.47 -6.67 8.87
CA LYS A 186 -13.81 -7.26 8.97
C LYS A 186 -13.95 -8.15 10.20
N LYS A 187 -12.97 -8.99 10.46
CA LYS A 187 -12.93 -9.90 11.62
C LYS A 187 -12.98 -9.13 12.94
N GLU A 188 -12.28 -8.00 13.04
CA GLU A 188 -12.22 -7.12 14.20
C GLU A 188 -13.44 -6.17 14.35
N GLY A 189 -14.45 -6.31 13.48
CA GLY A 189 -15.67 -5.51 13.52
C GLY A 189 -15.49 -4.05 13.08
N LEU A 190 -14.38 -3.71 12.44
CA LEU A 190 -14.06 -2.36 11.95
C LEU A 190 -14.64 -2.11 10.55
N ALA A 191 -15.10 -3.15 9.87
CA ALA A 191 -15.75 -3.09 8.58
C ALA A 191 -17.05 -3.90 8.54
N ASN A 192 -18.03 -3.40 7.80
CA ASN A 192 -19.31 -4.08 7.57
C ASN A 192 -19.22 -5.09 6.42
N ARG A 193 -18.34 -4.83 5.44
CA ARG A 193 -18.12 -5.67 4.25
C ARG A 193 -16.61 -5.80 3.95
N PHE A 194 -16.28 -6.97 3.41
CA PHE A 194 -14.99 -7.29 2.81
C PHE A 194 -15.23 -8.07 1.52
#